data_87041b5bae6c9c80f81191e6123ba705
#
_entry.id   87041b5bae6c9c80f81191e6123ba705
#
_cell.length_a   1.000
_cell.length_b   1.000
_cell.length_c   1.000
_cell.angle_alpha   90.00
_cell.angle_beta   90.00
_cell.angle_gamma   90.00
#
_symmetry.space_group_name_H-M   'P 1'
#
loop_
_entity.id
_entity.type
_entity.pdbx_description
1 polymer ?
#
loop_
_entity_poly.entity_id
_entity_poly.type
_entity_poly.pdbx_seq_one_letter_code
_entity_poly.pdbx_strand_id
1 'polypeptide(L)'
;MTEQDIETSNNAAPELSAVVVPLLKGVIYQESDPALWNALLNLQGRVRDYVAVLGLELMLDEAEGYAFLRSRADDEDEAKAKTPRLIARRPLSFPVSLLLALLRKKLAEFDASGSDTRQVISRSEAVELIRVFLPEGSNEARLIDQVDAHLNKIVELGFLRRLKTAAGQEAMFEVRRILKAFIDAQWLAEFDQRLDAYKALLLENRQDYQGDE
;
A
#
# COMPACT_ATOMS: atom_id res chain seq x y z
N MET A 1 52.22 -16.28 21.22
CA MET A 1 51.16 -15.31 20.85
C MET A 1 50.68 -15.78 19.48
N THR A 2 49.70 -16.62 19.48
CA THR A 2 49.32 -17.47 18.35
C THR A 2 48.17 -16.80 17.57
N GLU A 3 48.27 -16.84 16.24
CA GLU A 3 47.38 -16.30 15.23
C GLU A 3 45.95 -16.89 15.23
N GLN A 4 45.48 -17.48 16.34
CA GLN A 4 44.18 -18.15 16.45
C GLN A 4 43.05 -17.32 17.09
N ASP A 5 43.30 -16.06 17.45
CA ASP A 5 42.27 -15.22 18.16
C ASP A 5 41.52 -14.24 17.24
N ILE A 6 41.62 -14.36 15.91
CA ILE A 6 40.98 -13.42 14.97
C ILE A 6 39.74 -13.99 14.25
N GLU A 7 39.46 -15.30 14.40
CA GLU A 7 38.32 -15.92 13.66
C GLU A 7 36.99 -16.03 14.40
N THR A 8 36.81 -15.44 15.58
CA THR A 8 35.56 -15.55 16.37
C THR A 8 34.78 -14.25 16.49
N SER A 9 34.64 -13.47 15.45
CA SER A 9 33.80 -12.28 15.53
C SER A 9 33.00 -11.97 14.26
N ASN A 10 32.54 -12.97 13.52
CA ASN A 10 31.66 -12.73 12.36
C ASN A 10 30.23 -13.16 12.59
N ASN A 11 29.83 -13.30 13.86
CA ASN A 11 28.43 -13.33 14.28
C ASN A 11 28.03 -11.95 14.85
N ALA A 12 28.45 -10.89 14.14
CA ALA A 12 28.05 -9.54 14.49
C ALA A 12 26.51 -9.46 14.44
N ALA A 13 25.88 -9.11 15.56
CA ALA A 13 24.49 -8.76 15.60
C ALA A 13 24.18 -7.83 14.40
N PRO A 14 23.11 -8.05 13.65
CA PRO A 14 22.82 -7.28 12.44
C PRO A 14 22.91 -5.78 12.78
N GLU A 15 23.68 -5.06 11.97
CA GLU A 15 23.84 -3.63 12.19
C GLU A 15 22.48 -2.94 12.05
N LEU A 16 22.19 -1.99 12.93
CA LEU A 16 20.94 -1.23 12.92
C LEU A 16 20.65 -0.62 11.53
N SER A 17 21.69 -0.17 10.85
CA SER A 17 21.62 0.39 9.49
C SER A 17 21.07 -0.61 8.47
N ALA A 18 21.40 -1.91 8.61
CA ALA A 18 20.91 -2.96 7.71
C ALA A 18 19.38 -3.11 7.75
N VAL A 19 18.74 -2.69 8.84
CA VAL A 19 17.29 -2.72 9.01
C VAL A 19 16.65 -1.35 8.74
N VAL A 20 17.25 -0.27 9.25
CA VAL A 20 16.67 1.08 9.13
C VAL A 20 16.67 1.57 7.69
N VAL A 21 17.75 1.32 6.91
CA VAL A 21 17.83 1.78 5.53
C VAL A 21 16.74 1.16 4.62
N PRO A 22 16.47 -0.16 4.65
CA PRO A 22 15.32 -0.73 3.95
C PRO A 22 13.97 -0.14 4.39
N LEU A 23 13.75 0.07 5.69
CA LEU A 23 12.53 0.70 6.21
C LEU A 23 12.33 2.13 5.70
N LEU A 24 13.40 2.91 5.60
CA LEU A 24 13.32 4.27 5.03
C LEU A 24 13.03 4.28 3.53
N LYS A 25 13.33 3.18 2.83
CA LYS A 25 13.05 3.01 1.40
C LYS A 25 11.63 2.51 1.12
N GLY A 26 10.98 1.86 2.09
CA GLY A 26 9.64 1.33 1.89
C GLY A 26 9.22 0.27 2.89
N VAL A 27 8.37 -0.64 2.44
CA VAL A 27 7.81 -1.71 3.26
C VAL A 27 8.73 -2.92 3.27
N ILE A 28 8.98 -3.47 4.45
CA ILE A 28 9.62 -4.78 4.62
C ILE A 28 8.52 -5.83 4.73
N TYR A 29 8.65 -6.93 3.98
CA TYR A 29 7.76 -8.07 4.04
C TYR A 29 8.54 -9.33 4.45
N GLN A 30 8.00 -10.06 5.43
CA GLN A 30 8.57 -11.30 5.95
C GLN A 30 8.85 -12.32 4.84
N GLU A 31 7.89 -12.49 3.91
CA GLU A 31 8.00 -13.46 2.81
C GLU A 31 9.04 -13.07 1.75
N SER A 32 9.38 -11.77 1.63
CA SER A 32 10.33 -11.28 0.64
C SER A 32 11.78 -11.42 1.11
N ASP A 33 12.02 -11.17 2.40
CA ASP A 33 13.34 -11.29 3.03
C ASP A 33 13.20 -11.72 4.49
N PRO A 34 13.14 -13.05 4.74
CA PRO A 34 13.02 -13.59 6.09
C PRO A 34 14.21 -13.24 7.01
N ALA A 35 15.43 -13.06 6.44
CA ALA A 35 16.60 -12.72 7.23
C ALA A 35 16.51 -11.27 7.74
N LEU A 36 16.15 -10.34 6.86
CA LEU A 36 15.90 -8.94 7.23
C LEU A 36 14.74 -8.82 8.22
N TRP A 37 13.68 -9.61 8.05
CA TRP A 37 12.56 -9.66 8.98
C TRP A 37 12.98 -10.08 10.39
N ASN A 38 13.74 -11.17 10.52
CA ASN A 38 14.27 -11.62 11.81
C ASN A 38 15.20 -10.58 12.45
N ALA A 39 16.04 -9.93 11.64
CA ALA A 39 16.90 -8.84 12.11
C ALA A 39 16.05 -7.66 12.64
N LEU A 40 14.96 -7.30 11.95
CA LEU A 40 14.03 -6.28 12.42
C LEU A 40 13.39 -6.63 13.76
N LEU A 41 12.90 -7.86 13.92
CA LEU A 41 12.30 -8.31 15.18
C LEU A 41 13.31 -8.24 16.34
N ASN A 42 14.55 -8.67 16.12
CA ASN A 42 15.60 -8.64 17.12
C ASN A 42 16.04 -7.21 17.50
N LEU A 43 15.96 -6.27 16.57
CA LEU A 43 16.38 -4.89 16.75
C LEU A 43 15.21 -3.91 16.95
N GLN A 44 13.99 -4.40 17.13
CA GLN A 44 12.75 -3.60 17.14
C GLN A 44 12.84 -2.37 18.06
N GLY A 45 13.31 -2.53 19.29
CA GLY A 45 13.45 -1.42 20.24
C GLY A 45 14.42 -0.34 19.73
N ARG A 46 15.60 -0.76 19.27
CA ARG A 46 16.61 0.17 18.72
C ARG A 46 16.13 0.89 17.46
N VAL A 47 15.38 0.18 16.61
CA VAL A 47 14.76 0.77 15.42
C VAL A 47 13.75 1.84 15.82
N ARG A 48 12.85 1.54 16.79
CA ARG A 48 11.86 2.51 17.31
C ARG A 48 12.52 3.77 17.87
N ASP A 49 13.56 3.61 18.66
CA ASP A 49 14.30 4.75 19.24
C ASP A 49 14.94 5.61 18.16
N TYR A 50 15.57 4.97 17.17
CA TYR A 50 16.23 5.68 16.08
C TYR A 50 15.25 6.45 15.19
N VAL A 51 14.18 5.80 14.74
CA VAL A 51 13.21 6.44 13.83
C VAL A 51 12.38 7.51 14.52
N ALA A 52 12.24 7.44 15.87
CA ALA A 52 11.56 8.46 16.66
C ALA A 52 12.25 9.83 16.57
N VAL A 53 13.59 9.86 16.45
CA VAL A 53 14.39 11.07 16.25
C VAL A 53 14.04 11.75 14.92
N LEU A 54 13.64 10.95 13.91
CA LEU A 54 13.22 11.43 12.59
C LEU A 54 11.74 11.82 12.53
N GLY A 55 11.02 11.80 13.67
CA GLY A 55 9.58 12.04 13.70
C GLY A 55 8.76 10.91 13.07
N LEU A 56 9.33 9.69 13.00
CA LEU A 56 8.70 8.51 12.43
C LEU A 56 8.34 7.49 13.52
N GLU A 57 7.40 6.62 13.19
CA GLU A 57 6.93 5.53 14.01
C GLU A 57 7.01 4.22 13.22
N LEU A 58 7.56 3.16 13.85
CA LEU A 58 7.58 1.82 13.27
C LEU A 58 6.23 1.15 13.48
N MET A 59 5.55 0.90 12.36
CA MET A 59 4.38 0.03 12.29
C MET A 59 4.83 -1.37 11.93
N LEU A 60 4.50 -2.34 12.79
CA LEU A 60 4.88 -3.75 12.65
C LEU A 60 3.63 -4.60 12.86
N ASP A 61 3.29 -5.39 11.87
CA ASP A 61 2.22 -6.40 11.94
C ASP A 61 2.85 -7.78 11.68
N GLU A 62 3.08 -8.52 12.77
CA GLU A 62 3.71 -9.84 12.71
C GLU A 62 2.76 -10.90 12.15
N ALA A 63 1.46 -10.75 12.37
CA ALA A 63 0.46 -11.69 11.88
C ALA A 63 0.29 -11.61 10.36
N GLU A 64 0.33 -10.38 9.82
CA GLU A 64 0.22 -10.12 8.38
C GLU A 64 1.60 -10.06 7.69
N GLY A 65 2.69 -10.12 8.46
CA GLY A 65 4.07 -10.23 7.98
C GLY A 65 4.60 -9.01 7.23
N TYR A 66 4.29 -7.79 7.67
CA TYR A 66 4.84 -6.57 7.09
C TYR A 66 5.24 -5.54 8.16
N ALA A 67 6.18 -4.65 7.80
CA ALA A 67 6.58 -3.51 8.60
C ALA A 67 6.87 -2.30 7.71
N PHE A 68 6.53 -1.09 8.20
CA PHE A 68 6.77 0.18 7.52
C PHE A 68 6.90 1.33 8.50
N LEU A 69 7.37 2.47 8.02
CA LEU A 69 7.44 3.70 8.81
C LEU A 69 6.29 4.65 8.48
N ARG A 70 5.67 5.19 9.51
CA ARG A 70 4.64 6.21 9.42
C ARG A 70 5.11 7.50 10.08
N SER A 71 4.79 8.66 9.50
CA SER A 71 4.99 9.93 10.20
C SER A 71 4.14 9.94 11.46
N ARG A 72 4.72 10.34 12.58
CA ARG A 72 3.97 10.59 13.80
C ARG A 72 2.88 11.61 13.50
N ALA A 73 1.67 11.39 14.03
CA ALA A 73 0.66 12.42 14.01
C ALA A 73 1.23 13.63 14.77
N ASP A 74 1.19 14.81 14.15
CA ASP A 74 1.46 16.04 14.88
C ASP A 74 0.36 16.13 15.96
N ASP A 75 0.72 16.02 17.24
CA ASP A 75 -0.18 16.39 18.32
C ASP A 75 -0.64 17.80 18.01
N GLU A 76 -1.96 18.06 18.06
CA GLU A 76 -2.59 19.34 17.75
C GLU A 76 -2.17 20.48 18.68
N ASP A 77 -1.22 20.25 19.58
CA ASP A 77 -0.56 21.27 20.38
C ASP A 77 0.28 22.18 19.47
N GLU A 78 -0.31 23.33 19.11
CA GLU A 78 0.27 24.38 18.26
C GLU A 78 1.62 24.95 18.78
N ALA A 79 2.06 24.55 19.97
CA ALA A 79 3.25 25.07 20.64
C ALA A 79 4.54 24.28 20.39
N LYS A 80 4.49 23.06 19.81
CA LYS A 80 5.70 22.28 19.51
C LYS A 80 6.18 22.60 18.11
N ALA A 81 7.45 22.96 17.98
CA ALA A 81 8.11 23.19 16.70
C ALA A 81 7.82 22.00 15.77
N LYS A 82 7.15 22.26 14.64
CA LYS A 82 6.82 21.24 13.64
C LYS A 82 8.11 20.58 13.16
N THR A 83 8.29 19.32 13.51
CA THR A 83 9.44 18.53 13.01
C THR A 83 9.41 18.51 11.49
N PRO A 84 10.51 18.86 10.80
CA PRO A 84 10.58 18.76 9.35
C PRO A 84 10.22 17.34 8.90
N ARG A 85 9.32 17.21 7.95
CA ARG A 85 8.92 15.89 7.43
C ARG A 85 9.99 15.34 6.51
N LEU A 86 10.42 14.11 6.75
CA LEU A 86 11.38 13.42 5.91
C LEU A 86 10.86 13.24 4.47
N ILE A 87 9.56 13.00 4.33
CA ILE A 87 8.91 12.79 3.03
C ILE A 87 7.76 13.77 2.89
N ALA A 88 7.77 14.55 1.80
CA ALA A 88 6.67 15.44 1.48
C ALA A 88 5.39 14.63 1.17
N ARG A 89 4.25 15.03 1.77
CA ARG A 89 2.94 14.47 1.40
C ARG A 89 2.62 14.86 -0.04
N ARG A 90 2.54 13.88 -0.91
CA ARG A 90 2.01 14.06 -2.27
C ARG A 90 0.65 13.39 -2.34
N PRO A 91 -0.42 14.14 -2.62
CA PRO A 91 -1.73 13.54 -2.77
C PRO A 91 -1.71 12.57 -3.95
N LEU A 92 -2.34 11.44 -3.78
CA LEU A 92 -2.57 10.49 -4.87
C LEU A 92 -3.61 11.08 -5.83
N SER A 93 -3.50 10.75 -7.11
CA SER A 93 -4.55 11.13 -8.07
C SER A 93 -5.84 10.39 -7.75
N PHE A 94 -6.99 11.02 -8.10
CA PHE A 94 -8.29 10.41 -7.85
C PHE A 94 -8.41 8.97 -8.38
N PRO A 95 -8.00 8.64 -9.63
CA PRO A 95 -8.09 7.27 -10.14
C PRO A 95 -7.25 6.26 -9.34
N VAL A 96 -6.06 6.65 -8.86
CA VAL A 96 -5.22 5.80 -8.01
C VAL A 96 -5.87 5.57 -6.65
N SER A 97 -6.42 6.62 -6.04
CA SER A 97 -7.13 6.52 -4.77
C SER A 97 -8.39 5.65 -4.89
N LEU A 98 -9.15 5.82 -5.98
CA LEU A 98 -10.32 5.01 -6.30
C LEU A 98 -9.94 3.53 -6.43
N LEU A 99 -8.90 3.22 -7.22
CA LEU A 99 -8.47 1.83 -7.41
C LEU A 99 -7.99 1.21 -6.09
N LEU A 100 -7.25 1.95 -5.26
CA LEU A 100 -6.83 1.49 -3.94
C LEU A 100 -8.02 1.16 -3.03
N ALA A 101 -9.06 1.99 -3.03
CA ALA A 101 -10.28 1.74 -2.25
C ALA A 101 -11.04 0.50 -2.75
N LEU A 102 -11.16 0.33 -4.06
CA LEU A 102 -11.80 -0.84 -4.67
C LEU A 102 -11.02 -2.13 -4.37
N LEU A 103 -9.68 -2.07 -4.45
CA LEU A 103 -8.81 -3.18 -4.05
C LEU A 103 -8.94 -3.52 -2.56
N ARG A 104 -9.06 -2.50 -1.70
CA ARG A 104 -9.28 -2.69 -0.26
C ARG A 104 -10.62 -3.35 0.04
N LYS A 105 -11.67 -2.98 -0.72
CA LYS A 105 -13.00 -3.61 -0.63
C LYS A 105 -12.92 -5.08 -1.04
N LYS A 106 -12.31 -5.39 -2.18
CA LYS A 106 -12.08 -6.77 -2.62
C LYS A 106 -11.30 -7.59 -1.59
N LEU A 107 -10.28 -6.99 -0.96
CA LEU A 107 -9.52 -7.65 0.10
C LEU A 107 -10.39 -7.94 1.32
N ALA A 108 -11.32 -7.05 1.68
CA ALA A 108 -12.26 -7.28 2.78
C ALA A 108 -13.25 -8.40 2.46
N GLU A 109 -13.79 -8.44 1.25
CA GLU A 109 -14.68 -9.51 0.77
C GLU A 109 -13.95 -10.87 0.77
N PHE A 110 -12.69 -10.88 0.33
CA PHE A 110 -11.83 -12.06 0.35
C PHE A 110 -11.60 -12.58 1.77
N ASP A 111 -11.25 -11.70 2.71
CA ASP A 111 -11.05 -12.06 4.12
C ASP A 111 -12.35 -12.61 4.74
N ALA A 112 -13.49 -12.03 4.41
CA ALA A 112 -14.80 -12.50 4.89
C ALA A 112 -15.17 -13.89 4.33
N SER A 113 -14.63 -14.28 3.18
CA SER A 113 -14.86 -15.61 2.59
C SER A 113 -14.09 -16.74 3.29
N GLY A 114 -13.23 -16.42 4.26
CA GLY A 114 -12.43 -17.41 5.01
C GLY A 114 -11.33 -18.08 4.19
N SER A 115 -10.91 -17.47 3.10
CA SER A 115 -9.85 -17.99 2.25
C SER A 115 -8.47 -17.66 2.83
N ASP A 116 -7.65 -18.65 3.07
CA ASP A 116 -6.27 -18.50 3.58
C ASP A 116 -5.26 -18.17 2.48
N THR A 117 -5.70 -18.15 1.23
CA THR A 117 -4.84 -17.87 0.08
C THR A 117 -4.65 -16.37 -0.12
N ARG A 118 -3.79 -16.01 -1.06
CA ARG A 118 -3.51 -14.62 -1.41
C ARG A 118 -4.59 -14.06 -2.33
N GLN A 119 -5.05 -12.85 -2.06
CA GLN A 119 -5.95 -12.14 -2.97
C GLN A 119 -5.18 -11.74 -4.23
N VAL A 120 -5.55 -12.31 -5.35
CA VAL A 120 -4.96 -12.03 -6.67
C VAL A 120 -6.04 -11.45 -7.57
N ILE A 121 -5.68 -10.45 -8.37
CA ILE A 121 -6.52 -9.89 -9.41
C ILE A 121 -5.78 -9.87 -10.75
N SER A 122 -6.52 -10.03 -11.82
CA SER A 122 -6.00 -9.82 -13.17
C SER A 122 -6.04 -8.33 -13.55
N ARG A 123 -5.31 -7.99 -14.60
CA ARG A 123 -5.39 -6.66 -15.23
C ARG A 123 -6.82 -6.35 -15.71
N SER A 124 -7.49 -7.30 -16.34
CA SER A 124 -8.87 -7.17 -16.82
C SER A 124 -9.83 -6.89 -15.67
N GLU A 125 -9.70 -7.61 -14.55
CA GLU A 125 -10.52 -7.35 -13.36
C GLU A 125 -10.29 -5.94 -12.80
N ALA A 126 -9.05 -5.43 -12.81
CA ALA A 126 -8.75 -4.07 -12.38
C ALA A 126 -9.40 -3.01 -13.32
N VAL A 127 -9.44 -3.28 -14.63
CA VAL A 127 -10.14 -2.44 -15.61
C VAL A 127 -11.65 -2.42 -15.32
N GLU A 128 -12.25 -3.59 -15.10
CA GLU A 128 -13.68 -3.69 -14.80
C GLU A 128 -14.07 -3.00 -13.49
N LEU A 129 -13.19 -3.07 -12.46
CA LEU A 129 -13.41 -2.35 -11.20
C LEU A 129 -13.56 -0.84 -11.40
N ILE A 130 -12.74 -0.25 -12.28
CA ILE A 130 -12.76 1.20 -12.53
C ILE A 130 -13.87 1.59 -13.53
N ARG A 131 -14.17 0.72 -14.49
CA ARG A 131 -15.13 0.98 -15.57
C ARG A 131 -16.48 1.48 -15.07
N VAL A 132 -16.96 0.93 -13.97
CA VAL A 132 -18.24 1.30 -13.34
C VAL A 132 -18.30 2.79 -12.93
N PHE A 133 -17.14 3.41 -12.71
CA PHE A 133 -17.01 4.80 -12.23
C PHE A 133 -16.57 5.79 -13.32
N LEU A 134 -16.54 5.36 -14.56
CA LEU A 134 -16.14 6.22 -15.68
C LEU A 134 -17.36 6.63 -16.51
N PRO A 135 -17.35 7.84 -17.07
CA PRO A 135 -18.39 8.28 -17.97
C PRO A 135 -18.50 7.37 -19.19
N GLU A 136 -19.73 7.11 -19.66
CA GLU A 136 -19.96 6.45 -20.95
C GLU A 136 -19.34 7.29 -22.08
N GLY A 137 -18.67 6.62 -23.03
CA GLY A 137 -18.01 7.28 -24.16
C GLY A 137 -16.52 7.58 -23.93
N SER A 138 -15.94 7.24 -22.79
CA SER A 138 -14.48 7.26 -22.64
C SER A 138 -13.85 6.26 -23.61
N ASN A 139 -12.80 6.70 -24.35
CA ASN A 139 -12.07 5.83 -25.27
C ASN A 139 -11.48 4.66 -24.46
N GLU A 140 -11.99 3.45 -24.68
CA GLU A 140 -11.64 2.24 -23.93
C GLU A 140 -10.13 1.95 -24.00
N ALA A 141 -9.48 2.16 -25.14
CA ALA A 141 -8.04 1.97 -25.28
C ALA A 141 -7.26 2.93 -24.35
N ARG A 142 -7.67 4.20 -24.28
CA ARG A 142 -7.05 5.19 -23.39
C ARG A 142 -7.27 4.85 -21.91
N LEU A 143 -8.44 4.31 -21.58
CA LEU A 143 -8.73 3.82 -20.23
C LEU A 143 -7.80 2.69 -19.83
N ILE A 144 -7.66 1.70 -20.71
CA ILE A 144 -6.80 0.55 -20.49
C ILE A 144 -5.35 0.99 -20.25
N ASP A 145 -4.82 1.90 -21.07
CA ASP A 145 -3.46 2.45 -20.91
C ASP A 145 -3.30 3.21 -19.59
N GLN A 146 -4.33 3.96 -19.19
CA GLN A 146 -4.33 4.67 -17.91
C GLN A 146 -4.37 3.71 -16.71
N VAL A 147 -5.15 2.63 -16.78
CA VAL A 147 -5.22 1.62 -15.70
C VAL A 147 -3.86 0.96 -15.51
N ASP A 148 -3.12 0.64 -16.58
CA ASP A 148 -1.77 0.09 -16.47
C ASP A 148 -0.81 1.05 -15.74
N ALA A 149 -0.88 2.33 -16.03
CA ALA A 149 -0.09 3.34 -15.33
C ALA A 149 -0.47 3.43 -13.84
N HIS A 150 -1.77 3.33 -13.51
CA HIS A 150 -2.26 3.35 -12.13
C HIS A 150 -1.85 2.08 -11.37
N LEU A 151 -1.96 0.89 -11.99
CA LEU A 151 -1.50 -0.37 -11.41
C LEU A 151 0.00 -0.34 -11.14
N ASN A 152 0.81 0.12 -12.10
CA ASN A 152 2.25 0.27 -11.90
C ASN A 152 2.56 1.23 -10.76
N LYS A 153 1.81 2.34 -10.64
CA LYS A 153 1.96 3.28 -9.52
C LYS A 153 1.64 2.62 -8.18
N ILE A 154 0.61 1.80 -8.11
CA ILE A 154 0.22 1.08 -6.88
C ILE A 154 1.27 -0.01 -6.53
N VAL A 155 1.89 -0.64 -7.54
CA VAL A 155 3.04 -1.55 -7.34
C VAL A 155 4.24 -0.81 -6.77
N GLU A 156 4.59 0.37 -7.31
CA GLU A 156 5.67 1.22 -6.78
C GLU A 156 5.43 1.65 -5.34
N LEU A 157 4.16 1.89 -4.97
CA LEU A 157 3.76 2.24 -3.60
C LEU A 157 3.79 1.02 -2.65
N GLY A 158 3.97 -0.20 -3.17
CA GLY A 158 4.06 -1.42 -2.38
C GLY A 158 2.72 -2.04 -1.98
N PHE A 159 1.58 -1.56 -2.50
CA PHE A 159 0.24 -2.11 -2.21
C PHE A 159 -0.17 -3.25 -3.12
N LEU A 160 0.47 -3.36 -4.29
CA LEU A 160 0.36 -4.50 -5.20
C LEU A 160 1.73 -5.13 -5.43
N ARG A 161 1.74 -6.44 -5.67
CA ARG A 161 2.89 -7.18 -6.16
C ARG A 161 2.56 -7.79 -7.51
N ARG A 162 3.33 -7.45 -8.56
CA ARG A 162 3.19 -8.11 -9.85
C ARG A 162 3.67 -9.55 -9.75
N LEU A 163 2.85 -10.49 -10.18
CA LEU A 163 3.20 -11.90 -10.24
C LEU A 163 3.89 -12.24 -11.56
N LYS A 164 4.76 -13.23 -11.53
CA LYS A 164 5.37 -13.78 -12.74
C LYS A 164 4.32 -14.60 -13.47
N THR A 165 4.01 -14.24 -14.70
CA THR A 165 3.12 -14.95 -15.61
C THR A 165 3.91 -15.47 -16.80
N ALA A 166 3.43 -16.52 -17.45
CA ALA A 166 4.07 -17.02 -18.68
C ALA A 166 3.95 -16.00 -19.82
N ALA A 167 4.83 -16.09 -20.80
CA ALA A 167 4.80 -15.20 -21.97
C ALA A 167 3.43 -15.31 -22.68
N GLY A 168 2.81 -14.16 -22.95
CA GLY A 168 1.49 -14.08 -23.58
C GLY A 168 0.29 -14.22 -22.63
N GLN A 169 0.52 -14.48 -21.35
CA GLN A 169 -0.53 -14.44 -20.34
C GLN A 169 -0.76 -13.04 -19.81
N GLU A 170 -1.99 -12.79 -19.35
CA GLU A 170 -2.38 -11.56 -18.72
C GLU A 170 -1.57 -11.28 -17.46
N ALA A 171 -1.31 -9.98 -17.20
CA ALA A 171 -0.63 -9.56 -15.97
C ALA A 171 -1.52 -9.82 -14.76
N MET A 172 -0.95 -10.44 -13.75
CA MET A 172 -1.59 -10.77 -12.47
C MET A 172 -0.93 -10.00 -11.34
N PHE A 173 -1.74 -9.56 -10.39
CA PHE A 173 -1.29 -8.76 -9.26
C PHE A 173 -1.84 -9.33 -7.96
N GLU A 174 -0.97 -9.46 -6.98
CA GLU A 174 -1.37 -9.79 -5.60
C GLU A 174 -1.65 -8.51 -4.83
N VAL A 175 -2.80 -8.43 -4.19
CA VAL A 175 -3.16 -7.33 -3.29
C VAL A 175 -2.46 -7.55 -1.95
N ARG A 176 -1.60 -6.61 -1.56
CA ARG A 176 -0.78 -6.74 -0.34
C ARG A 176 -1.59 -6.34 0.90
N ARG A 177 -1.42 -7.12 1.96
CA ARG A 177 -2.14 -6.96 3.23
C ARG A 177 -1.93 -5.60 3.91
N ILE A 178 -0.79 -4.95 3.68
CA ILE A 178 -0.52 -3.58 4.16
C ILE A 178 -1.60 -2.57 3.75
N LEU A 179 -2.35 -2.85 2.69
CA LEU A 179 -3.46 -1.98 2.26
C LEU A 179 -4.50 -1.78 3.39
N LYS A 180 -4.66 -2.75 4.29
CA LYS A 180 -5.53 -2.65 5.47
C LYS A 180 -5.08 -1.56 6.45
N ALA A 181 -3.77 -1.43 6.63
CA ALA A 181 -3.19 -0.41 7.51
C ALA A 181 -3.20 0.98 6.89
N PHE A 182 -3.22 1.07 5.55
CA PHE A 182 -3.26 2.33 4.82
C PHE A 182 -4.68 2.85 4.62
N ILE A 183 -5.63 1.95 4.37
CA ILE A 183 -7.06 2.25 4.22
C ILE A 183 -7.80 1.45 5.28
N ASP A 184 -8.12 2.09 6.39
CA ASP A 184 -8.88 1.47 7.48
C ASP A 184 -10.37 1.31 7.14
N ALA A 185 -11.10 0.62 8.01
CA ALA A 185 -12.51 0.34 7.80
C ALA A 185 -13.39 1.60 7.83
N GLN A 186 -13.03 2.60 8.66
CA GLN A 186 -13.75 3.85 8.76
C GLN A 186 -13.61 4.67 7.47
N TRP A 187 -12.37 4.82 6.99
CA TRP A 187 -12.09 5.50 5.73
C TRP A 187 -12.83 4.84 4.56
N LEU A 188 -12.88 3.49 4.54
CA LEU A 188 -13.58 2.74 3.50
C LEU A 188 -15.09 3.00 3.54
N ALA A 189 -15.70 3.03 4.72
CA ALA A 189 -17.12 3.34 4.90
C ALA A 189 -17.46 4.78 4.44
N GLU A 190 -16.63 5.76 4.79
CA GLU A 190 -16.78 7.14 4.33
C GLU A 190 -16.61 7.26 2.81
N PHE A 191 -15.70 6.49 2.23
CA PHE A 191 -15.47 6.46 0.80
C PHE A 191 -16.66 5.83 0.05
N ASP A 192 -17.24 4.73 0.55
CA ASP A 192 -18.44 4.10 -0.03
C ASP A 192 -19.60 5.10 -0.06
N GLN A 193 -19.85 5.85 1.03
CA GLN A 193 -20.86 6.90 1.07
C GLN A 193 -20.63 7.99 0.00
N ARG A 194 -19.40 8.43 -0.19
CA ARG A 194 -19.04 9.42 -1.22
C ARG A 194 -19.21 8.86 -2.63
N LEU A 195 -18.89 7.59 -2.85
CA LEU A 195 -19.10 6.93 -4.14
C LEU A 195 -20.58 6.79 -4.49
N ASP A 196 -21.41 6.45 -3.51
CA ASP A 196 -22.86 6.34 -3.73
C ASP A 196 -23.49 7.72 -4.02
N ALA A 197 -23.05 8.77 -3.32
CA ALA A 197 -23.45 10.14 -3.63
C ALA A 197 -23.00 10.55 -5.05
N TYR A 198 -21.80 10.20 -5.47
CA TYR A 198 -21.30 10.48 -6.81
C TYR A 198 -22.06 9.72 -7.89
N LYS A 199 -22.39 8.44 -7.67
CA LYS A 199 -23.25 7.66 -8.58
C LYS A 199 -24.64 8.25 -8.72
N ALA A 200 -25.25 8.71 -7.60
CA ALA A 200 -26.56 9.35 -7.62
C ALA A 200 -26.54 10.61 -8.49
N LEU A 201 -25.54 11.48 -8.33
CA LEU A 201 -25.36 12.68 -9.16
C LEU A 201 -25.18 12.36 -10.65
N LEU A 202 -24.46 11.28 -10.98
CA LEU A 202 -24.29 10.84 -12.37
C LEU A 202 -25.61 10.35 -12.98
N LEU A 203 -26.46 9.69 -12.17
CA LEU A 203 -27.79 9.22 -12.61
C LEU A 203 -28.77 10.37 -12.79
N GLU A 204 -28.77 11.36 -11.90
CA GLU A 204 -29.60 12.57 -12.04
C GLU A 204 -29.25 13.35 -13.32
N ASN A 205 -27.95 13.59 -13.56
CA ASN A 205 -27.50 14.27 -14.78
C ASN A 205 -27.86 13.51 -16.08
N ARG A 206 -28.03 12.18 -16.03
CA ARG A 206 -28.50 11.39 -17.18
C ARG A 206 -29.98 11.59 -17.48
N GLN A 207 -30.82 11.76 -16.45
CA GLN A 207 -32.26 11.96 -16.63
C GLN A 207 -32.57 13.32 -17.23
N ASP A 208 -31.77 14.35 -16.90
CA ASP A 208 -31.97 15.70 -17.46
C ASP A 208 -31.63 15.78 -18.96
N TYR A 209 -30.70 14.94 -19.46
CA TYR A 209 -30.35 14.88 -20.89
C TYR A 209 -31.33 14.04 -21.75
N GLN A 210 -32.17 13.20 -21.14
CA GLN A 210 -33.16 12.39 -21.86
C GLN A 210 -34.57 13.02 -21.88
N GLY A 211 -34.77 14.11 -21.18
CA GLY A 211 -36.05 14.81 -21.08
C GLY A 211 -36.28 15.92 -22.11
N ASP A 212 -35.34 16.18 -23.01
CA ASP A 212 -35.36 17.31 -23.97
C ASP A 212 -35.49 16.83 -25.44
N GLU A 213 -36.01 15.62 -25.69
CA GLU A 213 -36.41 15.15 -27.04
C GLU A 213 -37.93 15.11 -27.25
#